data_a1343dbc64e22e6d98cf490e98982d20
#
_entry.id   a1343dbc64e22e6d98cf490e98982d20
#
_cell.length_a   1.000
_cell.length_b   1.000
_cell.length_c   1.000
_cell.angle_alpha   90.00
_cell.angle_beta   90.00
_cell.angle_gamma   90.00
#
_symmetry.space_group_name_H-M   'P 1'
#
loop_
_entity.id
_entity.type
_entity.pdbx_description
1 polymer ?
#
loop_
_entity_poly.entity_id
_entity_poly.type
_entity_poly.pdbx_seq_one_letter_code
_entity_poly.pdbx_strand_id
1 'polypeptide(L)'
;MSGLLPDDQIAILREQGFVVARQFASPEQVAALRALAERHLREHVAPIEYEADLRYPGAPESRSAEGGLTVRRLLGAHGRDPLFARWATDPRIGQWLARYFGDTPVLSTVHHNCVMTKHPAYGSLTGWHQDIRYWSFSDTDLVSCWLALGPETRANGGLSFIPGSHAAAFAPEQFDDKKFFRDDAPQNAEWIARAVCPDLEAGDVVFFHCRTLHAAQGNSSDRVKLSVVHTYHPQSCHPLPGTRSASQPGVPLAAA
;
A
#
# COMPACT_ATOMS: atom_id res chain seq x y z
N MET A 1 26.04 -5.51 4.99
CA MET A 1 26.05 -4.28 4.16
C MET A 1 24.87 -3.46 4.61
N SER A 2 25.06 -2.20 5.00
CA SER A 2 24.01 -1.34 5.56
C SER A 2 22.93 -1.14 4.53
N GLY A 3 21.69 -1.54 4.86
CA GLY A 3 20.53 -1.42 3.99
C GLY A 3 20.00 0.00 3.85
N LEU A 4 20.87 1.01 3.85
CA LEU A 4 20.47 2.38 3.55
C LEU A 4 20.21 2.49 2.05
N LEU A 5 19.03 2.99 1.72
CA LEU A 5 18.70 3.29 0.33
C LEU A 5 19.56 4.47 -0.13
N PRO A 6 20.08 4.44 -1.37
CA PRO A 6 20.84 5.56 -1.92
C PRO A 6 20.04 6.85 -1.96
N ASP A 7 20.70 8.00 -1.85
CA ASP A 7 20.03 9.32 -1.95
C ASP A 7 19.33 9.53 -3.29
N ASP A 8 19.82 8.91 -4.36
CA ASP A 8 19.17 8.91 -5.66
C ASP A 8 17.81 8.23 -5.66
N GLN A 9 17.56 7.21 -4.80
CA GLN A 9 16.23 6.63 -4.67
C GLN A 9 15.22 7.60 -4.04
N ILE A 10 15.66 8.43 -3.07
CA ILE A 10 14.84 9.50 -2.51
C ILE A 10 14.53 10.55 -3.58
N ALA A 11 15.50 10.91 -4.42
CA ALA A 11 15.28 11.81 -5.55
C ALA A 11 14.27 11.22 -6.56
N ILE A 12 14.36 9.93 -6.85
CA ILE A 12 13.38 9.23 -7.70
C ILE A 12 11.98 9.28 -7.09
N LEU A 13 11.83 9.03 -5.77
CA LEU A 13 10.50 9.13 -5.12
C LEU A 13 9.94 10.55 -5.24
N ARG A 14 10.76 11.59 -5.03
CA ARG A 14 10.33 12.99 -5.16
C ARG A 14 9.93 13.37 -6.59
N GLU A 15 10.57 12.78 -7.59
CA GLU A 15 10.28 13.04 -9.01
C GLU A 15 9.11 12.20 -9.52
N GLN A 16 9.14 10.88 -9.25
CA GLN A 16 8.22 9.91 -9.85
C GLN A 16 6.98 9.63 -8.96
N GLY A 17 7.05 9.92 -7.66
CA GLY A 17 6.02 9.60 -6.68
C GLY A 17 6.08 8.17 -6.17
N PHE A 18 6.97 7.34 -6.69
CA PHE A 18 7.25 5.99 -6.19
C PHE A 18 8.68 5.57 -6.53
N VAL A 19 9.21 4.62 -5.76
CA VAL A 19 10.52 3.99 -5.99
C VAL A 19 10.51 2.55 -5.51
N VAL A 20 11.21 1.68 -6.23
CA VAL A 20 11.42 0.28 -5.82
C VAL A 20 12.77 0.12 -5.16
N ALA A 21 12.75 -0.25 -3.89
CA ALA A 21 13.92 -0.65 -3.13
C ALA A 21 14.09 -2.18 -3.21
N ARG A 22 15.04 -2.63 -4.03
CA ARG A 22 15.28 -4.05 -4.28
C ARG A 22 15.88 -4.75 -3.05
N GLN A 23 15.39 -5.96 -2.75
CA GLN A 23 15.90 -6.81 -1.66
C GLN A 23 16.03 -6.06 -0.31
N PHE A 24 15.07 -5.20 -0.01
CA PHE A 24 15.07 -4.40 1.20
C PHE A 24 14.87 -5.26 2.45
N ALA A 25 13.93 -6.24 2.40
CA ALA A 25 13.77 -7.23 3.44
C ALA A 25 14.63 -8.47 3.16
N SER A 26 15.21 -9.05 4.21
CA SER A 26 15.98 -10.30 4.05
C SER A 26 15.07 -11.49 3.71
N PRO A 27 15.60 -12.54 3.07
CA PRO A 27 14.82 -13.77 2.79
C PRO A 27 14.19 -14.37 4.05
N GLU A 28 14.88 -14.31 5.19
CA GLU A 28 14.39 -14.82 6.48
C GLU A 28 13.23 -13.98 7.00
N GLN A 29 13.32 -12.66 6.89
CA GLN A 29 12.22 -11.75 7.27
C GLN A 29 11.00 -12.02 6.40
N VAL A 30 11.18 -12.13 5.08
CA VAL A 30 10.10 -12.41 4.13
C VAL A 30 9.45 -13.76 4.42
N ALA A 31 10.24 -14.83 4.60
CA ALA A 31 9.74 -16.16 4.89
C ALA A 31 8.89 -16.19 6.17
N ALA A 32 9.37 -15.55 7.23
CA ALA A 32 8.67 -15.47 8.51
C ALA A 32 7.36 -14.68 8.41
N LEU A 33 7.38 -13.49 7.78
CA LEU A 33 6.18 -12.66 7.58
C LEU A 33 5.16 -13.36 6.69
N ARG A 34 5.60 -14.03 5.62
CA ARG A 34 4.76 -14.79 4.72
C ARG A 34 4.08 -15.96 5.43
N ALA A 35 4.84 -16.78 6.15
CA ALA A 35 4.30 -17.92 6.89
C ALA A 35 3.25 -17.49 7.92
N LEU A 36 3.49 -16.37 8.60
CA LEU A 36 2.54 -15.76 9.54
C LEU A 36 1.27 -15.27 8.84
N ALA A 37 1.41 -14.55 7.71
CA ALA A 37 0.28 -14.08 6.91
C ALA A 37 -0.58 -15.24 6.41
N GLU A 38 0.05 -16.29 5.84
CA GLU A 38 -0.63 -17.49 5.36
C GLU A 38 -1.36 -18.24 6.49
N ARG A 39 -0.77 -18.31 7.68
CA ARG A 39 -1.44 -18.87 8.87
C ARG A 39 -2.69 -18.06 9.23
N HIS A 40 -2.58 -16.72 9.33
CA HIS A 40 -3.71 -15.86 9.68
C HIS A 40 -4.82 -15.90 8.62
N LEU A 41 -4.48 -16.12 7.35
CA LEU A 41 -5.46 -16.32 6.28
C LEU A 41 -6.20 -17.66 6.45
N ARG A 42 -5.49 -18.76 6.68
CA ARG A 42 -6.11 -20.10 6.86
C ARG A 42 -7.00 -20.14 8.10
N GLU A 43 -6.58 -19.51 9.19
CA GLU A 43 -7.28 -19.51 10.47
C GLU A 43 -8.33 -18.40 10.57
N HIS A 44 -8.49 -17.56 9.54
CA HIS A 44 -9.37 -16.41 9.53
C HIS A 44 -9.21 -15.52 10.78
N VAL A 45 -7.95 -15.22 11.16
CA VAL A 45 -7.66 -14.40 12.34
C VAL A 45 -8.14 -12.96 12.13
N ALA A 46 -9.13 -12.52 12.92
CA ALA A 46 -9.68 -11.15 12.84
C ALA A 46 -8.65 -10.09 13.29
N PRO A 47 -8.83 -8.81 12.91
CA PRO A 47 -9.88 -8.26 12.04
C PRO A 47 -9.60 -8.49 10.55
N ILE A 48 -10.65 -8.78 9.77
CA ILE A 48 -10.57 -9.13 8.35
C ILE A 48 -11.52 -8.22 7.56
N GLU A 49 -11.10 -7.82 6.37
CA GLU A 49 -11.93 -7.26 5.31
C GLU A 49 -12.03 -8.30 4.19
N TYR A 50 -13.24 -8.64 3.80
CA TYR A 50 -13.50 -9.56 2.69
C TYR A 50 -13.73 -8.80 1.38
N GLU A 51 -13.47 -9.45 0.24
CA GLU A 51 -13.71 -8.85 -1.08
C GLU A 51 -15.19 -8.44 -1.24
N ALA A 52 -16.12 -9.25 -0.75
CA ALA A 52 -17.56 -8.99 -0.78
C ALA A 52 -17.98 -7.73 -0.02
N ASP A 53 -17.18 -7.24 0.93
CA ASP A 53 -17.53 -6.07 1.75
C ASP A 53 -17.46 -4.75 0.97
N LEU A 54 -16.61 -4.67 -0.06
CA LEU A 54 -16.35 -3.43 -0.81
C LEU A 54 -17.09 -3.32 -2.13
N ARG A 55 -17.60 -4.41 -2.66
CA ARG A 55 -18.35 -4.47 -3.93
C ARG A 55 -17.57 -3.83 -5.11
N TYR A 56 -16.25 -4.07 -5.16
CA TYR A 56 -15.44 -3.65 -6.30
C TYR A 56 -15.66 -4.59 -7.50
N PRO A 57 -15.37 -4.15 -8.72
CA PRO A 57 -15.53 -4.99 -9.91
C PRO A 57 -14.79 -6.32 -9.77
N GLY A 58 -15.51 -7.44 -9.99
CA GLY A 58 -15.00 -8.80 -9.81
C GLY A 58 -15.10 -9.35 -8.38
N ALA A 59 -15.57 -8.55 -7.40
CA ALA A 59 -15.83 -9.05 -6.05
C ALA A 59 -17.11 -9.91 -6.00
N PRO A 60 -17.17 -10.93 -5.10
CA PRO A 60 -18.42 -11.66 -4.82
C PRO A 60 -19.52 -10.71 -4.33
N GLU A 61 -20.77 -11.01 -4.68
CA GLU A 61 -21.91 -10.15 -4.36
C GLU A 61 -22.20 -10.04 -2.85
N SER A 62 -21.86 -11.07 -2.09
CA SER A 62 -22.08 -11.12 -0.64
C SER A 62 -21.14 -12.13 0.01
N ARG A 63 -21.02 -12.08 1.35
CA ARG A 63 -20.24 -13.08 2.11
C ARG A 63 -20.82 -14.50 2.02
N SER A 64 -22.10 -14.66 1.67
CA SER A 64 -22.76 -15.95 1.47
C SER A 64 -22.67 -16.48 0.04
N ALA A 65 -22.24 -15.66 -0.92
CA ALA A 65 -22.02 -16.08 -2.30
C ALA A 65 -20.77 -16.96 -2.43
N GLU A 66 -20.64 -17.65 -3.56
CA GLU A 66 -19.41 -18.37 -3.88
C GLU A 66 -18.21 -17.42 -3.84
N GLY A 67 -17.12 -17.80 -3.17
CA GLY A 67 -15.96 -16.94 -2.95
C GLY A 67 -16.19 -15.77 -1.97
N GLY A 68 -17.37 -15.65 -1.36
CA GLY A 68 -17.77 -14.51 -0.51
C GLY A 68 -16.90 -14.32 0.74
N LEU A 69 -16.21 -15.35 1.20
CA LEU A 69 -15.25 -15.27 2.30
C LEU A 69 -13.80 -15.11 1.82
N THR A 70 -13.59 -14.69 0.56
CA THR A 70 -12.27 -14.36 0.06
C THR A 70 -11.73 -13.14 0.82
N VAL A 71 -10.63 -13.34 1.52
CA VAL A 71 -9.99 -12.27 2.30
C VAL A 71 -9.33 -11.28 1.35
N ARG A 72 -9.65 -10.00 1.53
CA ARG A 72 -9.00 -8.88 0.83
C ARG A 72 -7.85 -8.30 1.63
N ARG A 73 -8.06 -8.13 2.94
CA ARG A 73 -7.06 -7.59 3.86
C ARG A 73 -7.14 -8.27 5.23
N LEU A 74 -5.98 -8.55 5.78
CA LEU A 74 -5.85 -8.73 7.22
C LEU A 74 -5.53 -7.37 7.83
N LEU A 75 -6.50 -6.76 8.51
CA LEU A 75 -6.39 -5.40 9.03
C LEU A 75 -5.53 -5.33 10.30
N GLY A 76 -4.96 -4.15 10.59
CA GLY A 76 -4.22 -3.88 11.82
C GLY A 76 -2.90 -4.65 11.93
N ALA A 77 -2.14 -4.78 10.84
CA ALA A 77 -0.93 -5.60 10.79
C ALA A 77 0.04 -5.32 11.95
N HIS A 78 0.32 -4.06 12.26
CA HIS A 78 1.20 -3.68 13.38
C HIS A 78 0.76 -4.28 14.73
N GLY A 79 -0.54 -4.34 14.99
CA GLY A 79 -1.11 -4.86 16.24
C GLY A 79 -1.41 -6.38 16.23
N ARG A 80 -1.24 -7.07 15.10
CA ARG A 80 -1.62 -8.48 14.97
C ARG A 80 -0.61 -9.46 15.57
N ASP A 81 0.66 -9.14 15.44
CA ASP A 81 1.75 -10.01 15.89
C ASP A 81 3.04 -9.17 16.03
N PRO A 82 3.90 -9.46 17.02
CA PRO A 82 5.18 -8.78 17.18
C PRO A 82 6.08 -8.80 15.94
N LEU A 83 5.94 -9.79 15.06
CA LEU A 83 6.72 -9.86 13.83
C LEU A 83 6.32 -8.76 12.83
N PHE A 84 5.02 -8.52 12.65
CA PHE A 84 4.55 -7.39 11.84
C PHE A 84 4.87 -6.04 12.49
N ALA A 85 4.79 -5.95 13.82
CA ALA A 85 5.19 -4.74 14.54
C ALA A 85 6.67 -4.40 14.30
N ARG A 86 7.56 -5.39 14.43
CA ARG A 86 9.01 -5.21 14.17
C ARG A 86 9.29 -4.80 12.73
N TRP A 87 8.54 -5.34 11.76
CA TRP A 87 8.66 -4.90 10.37
C TRP A 87 8.22 -3.44 10.20
N ALA A 88 7.05 -3.08 10.73
CA ALA A 88 6.52 -1.72 10.63
C ALA A 88 7.42 -0.67 11.29
N THR A 89 8.21 -1.06 12.28
CA THR A 89 9.15 -0.18 13.00
C THR A 89 10.62 -0.52 12.71
N ASP A 90 10.90 -1.20 11.59
CA ASP A 90 12.28 -1.52 11.21
C ASP A 90 13.13 -0.25 11.11
N PRO A 91 14.28 -0.16 11.79
CA PRO A 91 15.13 1.03 11.78
C PRO A 91 15.53 1.50 10.38
N ARG A 92 15.67 0.58 9.42
CA ARG A 92 15.99 0.92 8.04
C ARG A 92 14.87 1.71 7.36
N ILE A 93 13.59 1.33 7.63
CA ILE A 93 12.43 2.10 7.17
C ILE A 93 12.43 3.48 7.83
N GLY A 94 12.65 3.53 9.14
CA GLY A 94 12.70 4.79 9.89
C GLY A 94 13.78 5.75 9.36
N GLN A 95 15.00 5.27 9.18
CA GLN A 95 16.11 6.08 8.65
C GLN A 95 15.85 6.58 7.23
N TRP A 96 15.31 5.73 6.36
CA TRP A 96 14.98 6.12 4.99
C TRP A 96 13.91 7.20 4.94
N LEU A 97 12.83 7.01 5.70
CA LEU A 97 11.73 7.97 5.77
C LEU A 97 12.14 9.29 6.45
N ALA A 98 12.98 9.23 7.50
CA ALA A 98 13.50 10.42 8.15
C ALA A 98 14.32 11.29 7.18
N ARG A 99 15.12 10.68 6.30
CA ARG A 99 15.85 11.41 5.24
C ARG A 99 14.91 11.98 4.17
N TYR A 100 13.85 11.24 3.81
CA TYR A 100 12.86 11.73 2.86
C TYR A 100 12.06 12.92 3.42
N PHE A 101 11.51 12.78 4.63
CA PHE A 101 10.69 13.80 5.27
C PHE A 101 11.50 14.97 5.84
N GLY A 102 12.77 14.77 6.22
CA GLY A 102 13.52 15.73 7.03
C GLY A 102 12.98 15.87 8.46
N ASP A 103 12.23 14.89 8.94
CA ASP A 103 11.49 14.90 10.20
C ASP A 103 11.38 13.48 10.75
N THR A 104 10.91 13.33 12.01
CA THR A 104 10.64 12.03 12.62
C THR A 104 9.48 11.33 11.90
N PRO A 105 9.67 10.13 11.34
CA PRO A 105 8.58 9.37 10.73
C PRO A 105 7.65 8.82 11.81
N VAL A 106 6.35 8.87 11.54
CA VAL A 106 5.31 8.32 12.39
C VAL A 106 4.50 7.29 11.60
N LEU A 107 4.42 6.06 12.09
CA LEU A 107 3.55 5.04 11.52
C LEU A 107 2.08 5.40 11.80
N SER A 108 1.27 5.50 10.76
CA SER A 108 -0.18 5.56 10.90
C SER A 108 -0.74 4.17 11.22
N THR A 109 -1.39 4.00 12.36
CA THR A 109 -2.03 2.73 12.75
C THR A 109 -3.41 2.55 12.12
N VAL A 110 -3.98 3.63 11.55
CA VAL A 110 -5.35 3.68 11.00
C VAL A 110 -5.40 3.41 9.50
N HIS A 111 -4.39 3.88 8.75
CA HIS A 111 -4.35 3.81 7.30
C HIS A 111 -3.25 2.87 6.83
N HIS A 112 -3.54 2.06 5.81
CA HIS A 112 -2.61 1.08 5.24
C HIS A 112 -1.71 0.43 6.30
N ASN A 113 -2.32 -0.23 7.22
CA ASN A 113 -1.69 -1.03 8.26
C ASN A 113 -2.27 -2.45 8.14
N CYS A 114 -1.89 -3.18 7.09
CA CYS A 114 -2.53 -4.46 6.77
C CYS A 114 -1.64 -5.38 5.92
N VAL A 115 -2.02 -6.66 5.92
CA VAL A 115 -1.60 -7.59 4.88
C VAL A 115 -2.63 -7.55 3.77
N MET A 116 -2.17 -7.26 2.55
CA MET A 116 -2.99 -7.25 1.34
C MET A 116 -2.92 -8.61 0.66
N THR A 117 -4.06 -9.07 0.17
CA THR A 117 -4.13 -10.26 -0.66
C THR A 117 -4.68 -9.93 -2.04
N LYS A 118 -4.36 -10.76 -3.00
CA LYS A 118 -5.02 -10.76 -4.29
C LYS A 118 -5.23 -12.22 -4.70
N HIS A 119 -6.46 -12.68 -4.54
CA HIS A 119 -6.83 -14.04 -4.86
C HIS A 119 -7.07 -14.24 -6.36
N PRO A 120 -6.71 -15.41 -6.92
CA PRO A 120 -7.24 -15.85 -8.21
C PRO A 120 -8.77 -15.89 -8.16
N ALA A 121 -9.42 -15.70 -9.28
CA ALA A 121 -10.88 -15.78 -9.48
C ALA A 121 -11.72 -14.72 -8.72
N TYR A 122 -11.50 -14.49 -7.42
CA TYR A 122 -12.36 -13.63 -6.59
C TYR A 122 -11.69 -12.33 -6.13
N GLY A 123 -10.43 -12.10 -6.50
CA GLY A 123 -9.74 -10.84 -6.20
C GLY A 123 -10.27 -9.70 -7.07
N SER A 124 -10.88 -8.69 -6.48
CA SER A 124 -11.48 -7.56 -7.20
C SER A 124 -10.43 -6.66 -7.86
N LEU A 125 -10.85 -5.94 -8.90
CA LEU A 125 -10.09 -4.86 -9.52
C LEU A 125 -10.04 -3.66 -8.57
N THR A 126 -8.92 -2.96 -8.53
CA THR A 126 -8.82 -1.65 -7.88
C THR A 126 -8.46 -0.63 -8.93
N GLY A 127 -9.41 0.24 -9.27
CA GLY A 127 -9.24 1.31 -10.27
C GLY A 127 -8.18 2.33 -9.86
N TRP A 128 -7.81 3.21 -10.77
CA TRP A 128 -6.86 4.28 -10.53
C TRP A 128 -7.31 5.18 -9.39
N HIS A 129 -6.48 5.39 -8.39
CA HIS A 129 -6.81 6.22 -7.23
C HIS A 129 -5.57 6.75 -6.54
N GLN A 130 -5.78 7.74 -5.69
CA GLN A 130 -4.82 8.26 -4.72
C GLN A 130 -5.26 7.81 -3.34
N ASP A 131 -4.35 7.33 -2.50
CA ASP A 131 -4.67 6.86 -1.14
C ASP A 131 -5.21 7.98 -0.25
N ILE A 132 -4.68 9.19 -0.43
CA ILE A 132 -5.07 10.38 0.34
C ILE A 132 -6.57 10.70 0.27
N ARG A 133 -7.30 10.18 -0.71
CA ARG A 133 -8.74 10.47 -0.92
C ARG A 133 -9.63 10.26 0.30
N TYR A 134 -9.21 9.44 1.25
CA TYR A 134 -9.95 9.11 2.46
C TYR A 134 -9.18 9.45 3.75
N TRP A 135 -8.04 10.11 3.63
CA TRP A 135 -7.18 10.43 4.76
C TRP A 135 -7.24 11.94 5.05
N SER A 136 -7.34 12.29 6.32
CA SER A 136 -7.50 13.66 6.77
C SER A 136 -6.32 14.05 7.65
N PHE A 137 -5.33 14.70 7.06
CA PHE A 137 -4.11 15.18 7.70
C PHE A 137 -3.93 16.68 7.47
N SER A 138 -3.06 17.32 8.25
CA SER A 138 -2.73 18.75 8.09
C SER A 138 -1.95 19.03 6.80
N ASP A 139 -1.32 18.01 6.22
CA ASP A 139 -0.62 18.04 4.95
C ASP A 139 -0.83 16.69 4.22
N THR A 140 -0.35 16.61 2.99
CA THR A 140 -0.45 15.41 2.15
C THR A 140 0.89 14.67 1.98
N ASP A 141 1.89 14.96 2.80
CA ASP A 141 3.20 14.29 2.71
C ASP A 141 3.19 12.97 3.49
N LEU A 142 2.52 11.97 2.93
CA LEU A 142 2.48 10.61 3.48
C LEU A 142 3.04 9.61 2.47
N VAL A 143 3.80 8.65 2.97
CA VAL A 143 4.44 7.60 2.17
C VAL A 143 4.00 6.22 2.66
N SER A 144 3.55 5.39 1.73
CA SER A 144 3.29 3.97 1.96
C SER A 144 4.54 3.14 1.66
N CYS A 145 4.83 2.18 2.54
CA CYS A 145 5.87 1.16 2.41
C CYS A 145 5.18 -0.17 2.10
N TRP A 146 5.30 -0.63 0.88
CA TRP A 146 4.69 -1.87 0.37
C TRP A 146 5.74 -2.94 0.21
N LEU A 147 5.74 -3.96 1.07
CA LEU A 147 6.63 -5.12 1.00
C LEU A 147 5.99 -6.25 0.20
N ALA A 148 6.65 -6.70 -0.84
CA ALA A 148 6.28 -7.91 -1.58
C ALA A 148 6.71 -9.17 -0.80
N LEU A 149 5.75 -10.02 -0.44
CA LEU A 149 6.02 -11.33 0.22
C LEU A 149 6.21 -12.48 -0.79
N GLY A 150 6.22 -12.18 -2.06
CA GLY A 150 6.44 -13.08 -3.18
C GLY A 150 6.52 -12.28 -4.47
N PRO A 151 6.65 -12.93 -5.63
CA PRO A 151 6.64 -12.23 -6.91
C PRO A 151 5.35 -11.44 -7.12
N GLU A 152 5.48 -10.18 -7.55
CA GLU A 152 4.35 -9.35 -7.95
C GLU A 152 4.58 -8.85 -9.37
N THR A 153 3.62 -9.15 -10.24
CA THR A 153 3.64 -8.77 -11.65
C THR A 153 2.26 -8.27 -12.06
N ARG A 154 2.15 -7.70 -13.24
CA ARG A 154 0.83 -7.32 -13.79
C ARG A 154 -0.14 -8.51 -13.81
N ALA A 155 0.35 -9.71 -14.11
CA ALA A 155 -0.48 -10.91 -14.25
C ALA A 155 -1.11 -11.37 -12.94
N ASN A 156 -0.46 -11.14 -11.78
CA ASN A 156 -1.00 -11.53 -10.48
C ASN A 156 -1.55 -10.35 -9.65
N GLY A 157 -1.81 -9.21 -10.32
CA GLY A 157 -2.39 -8.03 -9.68
C GLY A 157 -1.38 -7.19 -8.91
N GLY A 158 -0.13 -7.12 -9.39
CA GLY A 158 0.86 -6.15 -8.95
C GLY A 158 0.39 -4.71 -9.16
N LEU A 159 0.93 -3.79 -8.36
CA LEU A 159 0.57 -2.38 -8.44
C LEU A 159 1.11 -1.73 -9.70
N SER A 160 0.25 -1.01 -10.39
CA SER A 160 0.64 -0.07 -11.46
C SER A 160 0.61 1.34 -10.92
N PHE A 161 1.58 2.17 -11.32
CA PHE A 161 1.73 3.56 -10.90
C PHE A 161 1.79 4.48 -12.11
N ILE A 162 1.29 5.71 -11.96
CA ILE A 162 1.46 6.78 -12.96
C ILE A 162 2.56 7.72 -12.47
N PRO A 163 3.76 7.71 -13.10
CA PRO A 163 4.88 8.53 -12.67
C PRO A 163 4.55 10.03 -12.67
N GLY A 164 4.99 10.74 -11.63
CA GLY A 164 4.80 12.18 -11.47
C GLY A 164 3.38 12.62 -11.09
N SER A 165 2.42 11.70 -11.00
CA SER A 165 1.01 12.04 -10.71
C SER A 165 0.78 12.60 -9.30
N HIS A 166 1.68 12.33 -8.35
CA HIS A 166 1.59 12.87 -6.98
C HIS A 166 1.77 14.39 -6.92
N ALA A 167 2.54 14.97 -7.84
CA ALA A 167 2.80 16.40 -7.94
C ALA A 167 1.78 17.14 -8.83
N ALA A 168 0.97 16.39 -9.59
CA ALA A 168 -0.01 16.97 -10.49
C ALA A 168 -1.25 17.50 -9.75
N ALA A 169 -1.84 18.57 -10.30
CA ALA A 169 -3.15 19.04 -9.94
C ALA A 169 -4.17 18.47 -10.91
N PHE A 170 -5.15 17.73 -10.40
CA PHE A 170 -6.23 17.16 -11.17
C PHE A 170 -7.54 17.88 -10.86
N ALA A 171 -8.35 18.14 -11.89
CA ALA A 171 -9.67 18.70 -11.73
C ALA A 171 -10.65 17.65 -11.17
N PRO A 172 -11.69 18.06 -10.40
CA PRO A 172 -12.67 17.12 -9.83
C PRO A 172 -13.31 16.20 -10.87
N GLU A 173 -13.55 16.67 -12.09
CA GLU A 173 -14.19 15.95 -13.19
C GLU A 173 -13.35 14.76 -13.72
N GLN A 174 -12.06 14.74 -13.37
CA GLN A 174 -11.16 13.62 -13.69
C GLN A 174 -11.38 12.41 -12.76
N PHE A 175 -12.18 12.58 -11.70
CA PHE A 175 -12.52 11.53 -10.76
C PHE A 175 -14.03 11.23 -10.79
N ASP A 176 -14.39 10.01 -10.41
CA ASP A 176 -15.77 9.64 -10.16
C ASP A 176 -16.22 10.02 -8.72
N ASP A 177 -17.49 9.76 -8.38
CA ASP A 177 -18.06 10.04 -7.06
C ASP A 177 -17.36 9.28 -5.91
N LYS A 178 -16.70 8.15 -6.22
CA LYS A 178 -15.91 7.36 -5.27
C LYS A 178 -14.44 7.76 -5.24
N LYS A 179 -14.09 8.87 -5.91
CA LYS A 179 -12.72 9.38 -6.02
C LYS A 179 -11.76 8.40 -6.73
N PHE A 180 -12.25 7.61 -7.68
CA PHE A 180 -11.42 6.93 -8.63
C PHE A 180 -11.14 7.84 -9.84
N PHE A 181 -9.87 7.84 -10.28
CA PHE A 181 -9.47 8.56 -11.49
C PHE A 181 -10.04 7.81 -12.69
N ARG A 182 -10.86 8.49 -13.47
CA ARG A 182 -11.71 7.92 -14.51
C ARG A 182 -10.88 7.49 -15.73
N ASP A 183 -10.97 6.24 -16.10
CA ASP A 183 -10.33 5.69 -17.32
C ASP A 183 -11.10 6.00 -18.61
N ASP A 184 -12.41 6.35 -18.50
CA ASP A 184 -13.27 6.77 -19.60
C ASP A 184 -13.19 8.28 -19.89
N ALA A 185 -12.51 9.07 -19.08
CA ALA A 185 -12.35 10.51 -19.29
C ALA A 185 -11.20 10.80 -20.27
N PRO A 186 -11.46 11.44 -21.45
CA PRO A 186 -10.42 11.67 -22.46
C PRO A 186 -9.18 12.40 -21.93
N GLN A 187 -9.36 13.37 -21.03
CA GLN A 187 -8.27 14.14 -20.43
C GLN A 187 -7.35 13.30 -19.52
N ASN A 188 -7.76 12.08 -19.15
CA ASN A 188 -6.98 11.18 -18.33
C ASN A 188 -6.13 10.20 -19.16
N ALA A 189 -6.43 10.06 -20.43
CA ALA A 189 -5.83 9.04 -21.31
C ALA A 189 -4.29 9.15 -21.38
N GLU A 190 -3.75 10.36 -21.52
CA GLU A 190 -2.31 10.59 -21.56
C GLU A 190 -1.61 10.22 -20.24
N TRP A 191 -2.28 10.48 -19.10
CA TRP A 191 -1.77 10.07 -17.80
C TRP A 191 -1.73 8.56 -17.67
N ILE A 192 -2.83 7.89 -18.01
CA ILE A 192 -2.96 6.43 -17.92
C ILE A 192 -1.99 5.71 -18.87
N ALA A 193 -1.75 6.28 -20.05
CA ALA A 193 -0.79 5.72 -21.02
C ALA A 193 0.66 5.69 -20.50
N ARG A 194 1.00 6.52 -19.49
CA ARG A 194 2.33 6.54 -18.84
C ARG A 194 2.47 5.51 -17.74
N ALA A 195 1.42 4.76 -17.42
CA ALA A 195 1.40 3.83 -16.31
C ALA A 195 2.45 2.72 -16.45
N VAL A 196 3.18 2.47 -15.38
CA VAL A 196 4.16 1.38 -15.27
C VAL A 196 3.74 0.42 -14.15
N CYS A 197 3.99 -0.86 -14.37
CA CYS A 197 3.82 -1.89 -13.35
C CYS A 197 5.19 -2.53 -13.12
N PRO A 198 5.89 -2.17 -12.05
CA PRO A 198 7.18 -2.78 -11.78
C PRO A 198 6.99 -4.23 -11.37
N ASP A 199 7.77 -5.13 -11.95
CA ASP A 199 7.88 -6.49 -11.44
C ASP A 199 8.67 -6.48 -10.13
N LEU A 200 8.12 -7.10 -9.09
CA LEU A 200 8.75 -7.21 -7.77
C LEU A 200 9.06 -8.67 -7.47
N GLU A 201 10.18 -8.86 -6.79
CA GLU A 201 10.56 -10.12 -6.17
C GLU A 201 10.27 -10.08 -4.66
N ALA A 202 10.26 -11.26 -4.04
CA ALA A 202 10.11 -11.38 -2.59
C ALA A 202 11.20 -10.58 -1.85
N GLY A 203 10.80 -9.67 -0.97
CA GLY A 203 11.71 -8.79 -0.24
C GLY A 203 11.90 -7.41 -0.85
N ASP A 204 11.40 -7.18 -2.07
CA ASP A 204 11.36 -5.83 -2.63
C ASP A 204 10.33 -4.97 -1.89
N VAL A 205 10.64 -3.69 -1.74
CA VAL A 205 9.75 -2.69 -1.17
C VAL A 205 9.48 -1.60 -2.19
N VAL A 206 8.22 -1.23 -2.35
CA VAL A 206 7.85 0.00 -3.04
C VAL A 206 7.51 1.06 -2.01
N PHE A 207 8.27 2.17 -2.00
CA PHE A 207 7.85 3.39 -1.32
C PHE A 207 7.08 4.24 -2.31
N PHE A 208 5.88 4.69 -1.94
CA PHE A 208 5.08 5.56 -2.81
C PHE A 208 4.30 6.61 -2.02
N HIS A 209 4.24 7.79 -2.60
CA HIS A 209 3.54 8.94 -2.03
C HIS A 209 2.02 8.73 -2.09
N CYS A 210 1.29 9.14 -1.08
CA CYS A 210 -0.17 8.94 -0.95
C CYS A 210 -0.99 9.58 -2.09
N ARG A 211 -0.44 10.56 -2.80
CA ARG A 211 -1.04 11.20 -3.98
C ARG A 211 -0.64 10.55 -5.31
N THR A 212 0.24 9.55 -5.32
CA THR A 212 0.57 8.83 -6.55
C THR A 212 -0.64 8.04 -7.03
N LEU A 213 -1.09 8.30 -8.26
CA LEU A 213 -2.13 7.49 -8.88
C LEU A 213 -1.62 6.07 -9.09
N HIS A 214 -2.35 5.11 -8.52
CA HIS A 214 -2.03 3.70 -8.64
C HIS A 214 -3.28 2.83 -8.78
N ALA A 215 -3.11 1.64 -9.35
CA ALA A 215 -4.18 0.69 -9.61
C ALA A 215 -3.67 -0.74 -9.50
N ALA A 216 -4.57 -1.72 -9.33
CA ALA A 216 -4.23 -3.14 -9.35
C ALA A 216 -5.27 -3.92 -10.15
N GLN A 217 -4.82 -4.70 -11.11
CA GLN A 217 -5.66 -5.61 -11.89
C GLN A 217 -6.06 -6.84 -11.07
N GLY A 218 -6.91 -7.69 -11.64
CA GLY A 218 -7.20 -9.02 -11.10
C GLY A 218 -5.95 -9.91 -11.12
N ASN A 219 -6.01 -11.00 -10.38
CA ASN A 219 -4.98 -12.02 -10.36
C ASN A 219 -5.37 -13.15 -11.32
N SER A 220 -4.64 -13.29 -12.42
CA SER A 220 -4.81 -14.36 -13.41
C SER A 220 -3.87 -15.55 -13.19
N SER A 221 -3.05 -15.54 -12.14
CA SER A 221 -2.20 -16.65 -11.76
C SER A 221 -2.98 -17.68 -10.92
N ASP A 222 -2.33 -18.78 -10.57
CA ASP A 222 -2.87 -19.85 -9.72
C ASP A 222 -2.59 -19.67 -8.22
N ARG A 223 -1.92 -18.57 -7.82
CA ARG A 223 -1.46 -18.35 -6.44
C ARG A 223 -1.96 -17.02 -5.88
N VAL A 224 -2.25 -17.02 -4.60
CA VAL A 224 -2.57 -15.78 -3.87
C VAL A 224 -1.32 -14.90 -3.79
N LYS A 225 -1.42 -13.67 -4.27
CA LYS A 225 -0.40 -12.63 -4.07
C LYS A 225 -0.56 -12.06 -2.66
N LEU A 226 0.56 -11.89 -1.94
CA LEU A 226 0.61 -11.37 -0.58
C LEU A 226 1.60 -10.22 -0.47
N SER A 227 1.17 -9.17 0.20
CA SER A 227 2.00 -7.98 0.47
C SER A 227 1.68 -7.43 1.85
N VAL A 228 2.66 -6.79 2.50
CA VAL A 228 2.44 -6.03 3.75
C VAL A 228 2.58 -4.55 3.45
N VAL A 229 1.61 -3.75 3.86
CA VAL A 229 1.66 -2.31 3.64
C VAL A 229 1.47 -1.54 4.94
N HIS A 230 2.33 -0.54 5.13
CA HIS A 230 2.25 0.44 6.20
C HIS A 230 2.39 1.85 5.63
N THR A 231 1.69 2.81 6.23
CA THR A 231 1.78 4.22 5.83
C THR A 231 2.39 5.05 6.94
N TYR A 232 3.23 5.98 6.55
CA TYR A 232 3.96 6.87 7.45
C TYR A 232 3.75 8.32 7.04
N HIS A 233 3.87 9.21 8.02
CA HIS A 233 3.85 10.66 7.83
C HIS A 233 4.96 11.31 8.68
N PRO A 234 5.45 12.51 8.35
CA PRO A 234 6.34 13.25 9.24
C PRO A 234 5.59 13.66 10.50
N GLN A 235 6.28 13.83 11.60
CA GLN A 235 5.68 14.24 12.88
C GLN A 235 4.99 15.60 12.79
N SER A 236 5.48 16.50 11.95
CA SER A 236 4.87 17.82 11.65
C SER A 236 3.53 17.72 10.90
N CYS A 237 3.31 16.62 10.14
CA CYS A 237 2.04 16.32 9.48
C CYS A 237 1.17 15.46 10.41
N HIS A 238 0.13 16.03 10.97
CA HIS A 238 -0.69 15.33 11.97
C HIS A 238 -2.12 15.07 11.47
N PRO A 239 -2.76 13.99 11.95
CA PRO A 239 -4.14 13.69 11.60
C PRO A 239 -5.08 14.77 12.16
N LEU A 240 -6.08 15.18 11.38
CA LEU A 240 -7.03 16.22 11.76
C LEU A 240 -7.98 15.72 12.87
N PRO A 241 -8.15 16.49 13.97
CA PRO A 241 -9.03 16.11 15.06
C PRO A 241 -10.46 15.81 14.60
N GLY A 242 -11.11 14.83 15.23
CA GLY A 242 -12.49 14.44 14.92
C GLY A 242 -12.65 13.61 13.64
N THR A 243 -11.57 13.30 12.94
CA THR A 243 -11.61 12.44 11.74
C THR A 243 -11.20 11.00 12.07
N ARG A 244 -11.48 10.08 11.12
CA ARG A 244 -10.99 8.70 11.22
C ARG A 244 -9.47 8.65 11.36
N SER A 245 -8.73 9.53 10.69
CA SER A 245 -7.27 9.56 10.72
C SER A 245 -6.71 9.79 12.14
N ALA A 246 -7.45 10.48 13.00
CA ALA A 246 -7.11 10.73 14.40
C ALA A 246 -7.70 9.73 15.40
N SER A 247 -8.34 8.64 14.92
CA SER A 247 -9.05 7.69 15.80
C SER A 247 -8.12 6.82 16.65
N GLN A 248 -6.85 6.71 16.29
CA GLN A 248 -5.83 5.99 17.04
C GLN A 248 -4.49 6.76 16.96
N PRO A 249 -3.64 6.66 18.00
CA PRO A 249 -2.34 7.30 17.97
C PRO A 249 -1.42 6.64 16.94
N GLY A 250 -0.59 7.44 16.28
CA GLY A 250 0.54 6.96 15.48
C GLY A 250 1.68 6.47 16.36
N VAL A 251 2.61 5.71 15.76
CA VAL A 251 3.82 5.21 16.43
C VAL A 251 5.03 5.92 15.85
N PRO A 252 5.67 6.85 16.60
CA PRO A 252 6.91 7.46 16.15
C PRO A 252 8.02 6.40 15.98
N LEU A 253 8.77 6.47 14.87
CA LEU A 253 9.93 5.62 14.66
C LEU A 253 11.15 6.32 15.25
N ALA A 254 11.93 5.59 16.07
CA ALA A 254 13.16 6.13 16.60
C ALA A 254 14.12 6.50 15.46
N ALA A 255 14.64 7.73 15.49
CA ALA A 255 15.84 8.06 14.73
C ALA A 255 17.00 7.29 15.37
N ALA A 256 17.58 6.32 14.66
CA ALA A 256 18.77 5.61 15.16
C ALA A 256 19.98 6.51 15.03
#